data_c6557cd04d5bcce78eb84cd490bcf9d6
#
_entry.id   c6557cd04d5bcce78eb84cd490bcf9d6
#
_cell.length_a   1.000
_cell.length_b   1.000
_cell.length_c   1.000
_cell.angle_alpha   90.00
_cell.angle_beta   90.00
_cell.angle_gamma   90.00
#
_symmetry.space_group_name_H-M   'P 1'
#
loop_
_entity.id
_entity.type
_entity.pdbx_description
1 polymer ?
#
loop_
_entity_poly.entity_id
_entity_poly.type
_entity_poly.pdbx_seq_one_letter_code
_entity_poly.pdbx_strand_id
1 'polypeptide(L)'
;MDNRGAQFGICVVSSPAPILTGGPLAMLGVNQNQMVVLYDPEHPDEMPLQVAYRIGRWVTLRAARSEAVDLSRLREGVERIRTSLQMLADARRQMSTAAQCQHRASELITQYERGVRAIIDSILHSLTDHDDQLAG
;
A
#
# COMPACT_ATOMS: atom_id res chain seq x y z
N MET A 1 -12.52 -27.17 10.97
CA MET A 1 -12.80 -26.24 12.08
C MET A 1 -14.29 -26.25 12.32
N ASP A 2 -14.68 -26.88 13.41
CA ASP A 2 -16.07 -26.88 13.86
C ASP A 2 -16.31 -25.56 14.60
N ASN A 3 -16.76 -24.55 13.88
CA ASN A 3 -16.75 -23.18 14.37
C ASN A 3 -18.09 -22.81 15.00
N ARG A 4 -18.51 -23.59 16.01
CA ARG A 4 -19.61 -23.28 16.97
C ARG A 4 -20.82 -22.54 16.39
N GLY A 5 -21.26 -22.92 15.16
CA GLY A 5 -22.40 -22.30 14.48
C GLY A 5 -22.11 -20.95 13.79
N ALA A 6 -20.84 -20.56 13.62
CA ALA A 6 -20.51 -19.38 12.84
C ALA A 6 -20.95 -19.55 11.37
N GLN A 7 -21.68 -18.56 10.88
CA GLN A 7 -22.20 -18.56 9.51
C GLN A 7 -21.22 -17.99 8.49
N PHE A 8 -20.23 -17.25 8.96
CA PHE A 8 -19.20 -16.63 8.13
C PHE A 8 -17.86 -16.56 8.89
N GLY A 9 -16.75 -16.82 8.21
CA GLY A 9 -15.40 -16.79 8.77
C GLY A 9 -14.49 -15.84 8.02
N ILE A 10 -13.64 -15.11 8.76
CA ILE A 10 -12.57 -14.28 8.18
C ILE A 10 -11.24 -14.79 8.70
N CYS A 11 -10.36 -15.19 7.80
CA CYS A 11 -8.98 -15.59 8.09
C CYS A 11 -8.05 -14.44 7.70
N VAL A 12 -7.30 -13.93 8.68
CA VAL A 12 -6.32 -12.86 8.43
C VAL A 12 -4.93 -13.49 8.34
N VAL A 13 -4.21 -13.17 7.27
CA VAL A 13 -2.84 -13.63 7.04
C VAL A 13 -1.91 -12.43 6.92
N SER A 14 -0.69 -12.55 7.46
CA SER A 14 0.31 -11.47 7.47
C SER A 14 1.27 -11.49 6.28
N SER A 15 1.23 -12.55 5.49
CA SER A 15 2.05 -12.69 4.28
C SER A 15 1.21 -13.12 3.10
N PRO A 16 1.61 -12.75 1.86
CA PRO A 16 0.90 -13.18 0.66
C PRO A 16 0.81 -14.69 0.58
N ALA A 17 -0.41 -15.21 0.45
CA ALA A 17 -0.69 -16.62 0.23
C ALA A 17 -1.06 -16.85 -1.24
N PRO A 18 -0.84 -18.05 -1.82
CA PRO A 18 -1.18 -18.35 -3.22
C PRO A 18 -2.64 -18.02 -3.58
N ILE A 19 -3.56 -18.14 -2.62
CA ILE A 19 -4.98 -17.83 -2.79
C ILE A 19 -5.24 -16.33 -3.00
N LEU A 20 -4.28 -15.47 -2.65
CA LEU A 20 -4.38 -14.03 -2.77
C LEU A 20 -3.66 -13.47 -4.00
N THR A 21 -3.45 -14.30 -5.03
CA THR A 21 -2.70 -13.91 -6.25
C THR A 21 -3.32 -12.75 -7.04
N GLY A 22 -4.59 -12.45 -6.85
CA GLY A 22 -5.27 -11.35 -7.58
C GLY A 22 -5.67 -10.17 -6.72
N GLY A 23 -5.20 -10.09 -5.47
CA GLY A 23 -5.53 -8.97 -4.58
C GLY A 23 -5.46 -9.33 -3.09
N PRO A 24 -5.68 -8.35 -2.20
CA PRO A 24 -5.49 -8.52 -0.76
C PRO A 24 -6.64 -9.27 -0.06
N LEU A 25 -7.65 -9.73 -0.78
CA LEU A 25 -8.73 -10.55 -0.24
C LEU A 25 -9.22 -11.59 -1.25
N ALA A 26 -9.75 -12.71 -0.75
CA ALA A 26 -10.38 -13.76 -1.55
C ALA A 26 -11.51 -14.44 -0.78
N MET A 27 -12.55 -14.86 -1.49
CA MET A 27 -13.60 -15.71 -0.94
C MET A 27 -13.25 -17.19 -1.08
N LEU A 28 -13.59 -17.95 -0.05
CA LEU A 28 -13.35 -19.38 0.05
C LEU A 28 -14.60 -20.17 0.43
N GLY A 29 -14.50 -21.47 0.20
CA GLY A 29 -15.53 -22.44 0.57
C GLY A 29 -16.60 -22.62 -0.51
N VAL A 30 -17.25 -23.78 -0.46
CA VAL A 30 -18.31 -24.16 -1.42
C VAL A 30 -19.48 -23.18 -1.36
N ASN A 31 -19.83 -22.71 -0.17
CA ASN A 31 -20.90 -21.75 0.06
C ASN A 31 -20.40 -20.30 0.14
N GLN A 32 -19.12 -20.04 -0.19
CA GLN A 32 -18.50 -18.71 -0.14
C GLN A 32 -18.72 -18.00 1.21
N ASN A 33 -18.67 -18.78 2.29
CA ASN A 33 -18.88 -18.33 3.65
C ASN A 33 -17.59 -18.06 4.42
N GLN A 34 -16.47 -18.01 3.72
CA GLN A 34 -15.16 -17.71 4.28
C GLN A 34 -14.43 -16.70 3.41
N MET A 35 -13.69 -15.82 4.04
CA MET A 35 -12.78 -14.88 3.37
C MET A 35 -11.38 -15.01 3.93
N VAL A 36 -10.38 -14.88 3.08
CA VAL A 36 -8.99 -14.66 3.46
C VAL A 36 -8.62 -13.23 3.16
N VAL A 37 -7.99 -12.56 4.11
CA VAL A 37 -7.58 -11.16 4.03
C VAL A 37 -6.11 -11.06 4.35
N LEU A 38 -5.37 -10.34 3.49
CA LEU A 38 -3.99 -9.97 3.77
C LEU A 38 -3.98 -8.71 4.65
N TYR A 39 -3.27 -8.79 5.78
CA TYR A 39 -2.94 -7.64 6.60
C TYR A 39 -1.45 -7.66 6.91
N ASP A 40 -0.71 -6.74 6.31
CA ASP A 40 0.72 -6.57 6.55
C ASP A 40 0.93 -5.56 7.68
N PRO A 41 1.48 -5.97 8.84
CA PRO A 41 1.71 -5.07 9.96
C PRO A 41 2.81 -4.02 9.69
N GLU A 42 3.70 -4.26 8.72
CA GLU A 42 4.73 -3.29 8.32
C GLU A 42 4.18 -2.21 7.40
N HIS A 43 3.14 -2.53 6.63
CA HIS A 43 2.46 -1.61 5.73
C HIS A 43 0.95 -1.73 5.95
N PRO A 44 0.43 -1.24 7.09
CA PRO A 44 -0.94 -1.48 7.48
C PRO A 44 -1.93 -0.82 6.52
N ASP A 45 -2.79 -1.64 5.92
CA ASP A 45 -3.97 -1.20 5.17
C ASP A 45 -5.19 -1.93 5.73
N GLU A 46 -6.04 -1.19 6.43
CA GLU A 46 -7.23 -1.76 7.07
C GLU A 46 -8.40 -1.95 6.10
N MET A 47 -8.33 -1.38 4.90
CA MET A 47 -9.45 -1.39 3.96
C MET A 47 -9.88 -2.80 3.55
N PRO A 48 -8.99 -3.75 3.23
CA PRO A 48 -9.39 -5.13 2.93
C PRO A 48 -10.12 -5.81 4.09
N LEU A 49 -9.69 -5.57 5.32
CA LEU A 49 -10.32 -6.12 6.52
C LEU A 49 -11.70 -5.51 6.76
N GLN A 50 -11.85 -4.20 6.58
CA GLN A 50 -13.13 -3.51 6.70
C GLN A 50 -14.13 -4.02 5.66
N VAL A 51 -13.69 -4.24 4.41
CA VAL A 51 -14.52 -4.80 3.35
C VAL A 51 -14.97 -6.22 3.72
N ALA A 52 -14.06 -7.09 4.14
CA ALA A 52 -14.37 -8.45 4.56
C ALA A 52 -15.37 -8.48 5.71
N TYR A 53 -15.20 -7.63 6.71
CA TYR A 53 -16.14 -7.51 7.83
C TYR A 53 -17.53 -7.08 7.38
N ARG A 54 -17.64 -6.09 6.51
CA ARG A 54 -18.94 -5.60 5.99
C ARG A 54 -19.68 -6.68 5.20
N ILE A 55 -18.95 -7.40 4.34
CA ILE A 55 -19.51 -8.51 3.57
C ILE A 55 -19.96 -9.63 4.50
N GLY A 56 -19.11 -10.06 5.44
CA GLY A 56 -19.44 -11.12 6.39
C GLY A 56 -20.67 -10.77 7.24
N ARG A 57 -20.74 -9.53 7.73
CA ARG A 57 -21.91 -9.05 8.47
C ARG A 57 -23.18 -9.07 7.61
N TRP A 58 -23.11 -8.63 6.37
CA TRP A 58 -24.24 -8.62 5.47
C TRP A 58 -24.75 -10.04 5.18
N VAL A 59 -23.84 -11.00 4.88
CA VAL A 59 -24.16 -12.41 4.64
C VAL A 59 -24.83 -13.01 5.88
N THR A 60 -24.27 -12.78 7.06
CA THR A 60 -24.81 -13.30 8.33
C THR A 60 -26.20 -12.75 8.64
N LEU A 61 -26.44 -11.45 8.42
CA LEU A 61 -27.74 -10.85 8.65
C LEU A 61 -28.82 -11.40 7.70
N ARG A 62 -28.47 -11.66 6.44
CA ARG A 62 -29.40 -12.27 5.48
C ARG A 62 -29.70 -13.72 5.81
N ALA A 63 -28.69 -14.49 6.19
CA ALA A 63 -28.88 -15.85 6.64
C ALA A 63 -29.80 -15.92 7.88
N ALA A 64 -29.65 -15.00 8.83
CA ALA A 64 -30.50 -14.90 10.01
C ALA A 64 -31.99 -14.58 9.67
N ARG A 65 -32.23 -13.91 8.52
CA ARG A 65 -33.57 -13.62 8.03
C ARG A 65 -34.12 -14.69 7.07
N SER A 66 -33.41 -15.81 6.89
CA SER A 66 -33.73 -16.85 5.90
C SER A 66 -33.88 -16.29 4.48
N GLU A 67 -33.20 -15.19 4.17
CA GLU A 67 -33.18 -14.62 2.83
C GLU A 67 -32.13 -15.31 1.98
N ALA A 68 -32.49 -15.67 0.75
CA ALA A 68 -31.53 -16.24 -0.20
C ALA A 68 -30.45 -15.21 -0.57
N VAL A 69 -29.19 -15.65 -0.51
CA VAL A 69 -28.06 -14.86 -0.99
C VAL A 69 -27.73 -15.29 -2.41
N ASP A 70 -27.71 -14.35 -3.34
CA ASP A 70 -27.23 -14.61 -4.69
C ASP A 70 -25.68 -14.70 -4.66
N LEU A 71 -25.19 -15.91 -4.52
CA LEU A 71 -23.75 -16.20 -4.40
C LEU A 71 -22.97 -15.79 -5.65
N SER A 72 -23.60 -15.85 -6.84
CA SER A 72 -22.94 -15.46 -8.09
C SER A 72 -22.68 -13.95 -8.12
N ARG A 73 -23.69 -13.15 -7.78
CA ARG A 73 -23.54 -11.70 -7.68
C ARG A 73 -22.58 -11.28 -6.57
N LEU A 74 -22.64 -11.98 -5.43
CA LEU A 74 -21.71 -11.71 -4.33
C LEU A 74 -20.27 -11.96 -4.77
N ARG A 75 -20.00 -13.08 -5.42
CA ARG A 75 -18.68 -13.44 -5.93
C ARG A 75 -18.18 -12.43 -6.95
N GLU A 76 -19.00 -12.07 -7.92
CA GLU A 76 -18.64 -11.05 -8.92
C GLU A 76 -18.33 -9.71 -8.26
N GLY A 77 -19.15 -9.27 -7.29
CA GLY A 77 -18.91 -8.05 -6.52
C GLY A 77 -17.59 -8.09 -5.75
N VAL A 78 -17.28 -9.19 -5.10
CA VAL A 78 -16.02 -9.38 -4.37
C VAL A 78 -14.81 -9.36 -5.30
N GLU A 79 -14.90 -9.99 -6.48
CA GLU A 79 -13.81 -9.96 -7.47
C GLU A 79 -13.56 -8.55 -8.01
N ARG A 80 -14.60 -7.75 -8.22
CA ARG A 80 -14.47 -6.34 -8.61
C ARG A 80 -13.81 -5.50 -7.51
N ILE A 81 -14.21 -5.70 -6.26
CA ILE A 81 -13.59 -5.03 -5.10
C ILE A 81 -12.13 -5.45 -4.98
N ARG A 82 -11.83 -6.74 -5.11
CA ARG A 82 -10.48 -7.29 -5.06
C ARG A 82 -9.57 -6.62 -6.10
N THR A 83 -10.02 -6.53 -7.34
CA THR A 83 -9.27 -5.87 -8.42
C THR A 83 -9.04 -4.38 -8.09
N SER A 84 -10.06 -3.69 -7.61
CA SER A 84 -9.95 -2.27 -7.24
C SER A 84 -8.98 -2.04 -6.08
N LEU A 85 -8.98 -2.92 -5.08
CA LEU A 85 -8.03 -2.87 -3.96
C LEU A 85 -6.59 -3.10 -4.43
N GLN A 86 -6.38 -4.02 -5.37
CA GLN A 86 -5.07 -4.25 -5.95
C GLN A 86 -4.57 -3.01 -6.72
N MET A 87 -5.42 -2.40 -7.54
CA MET A 87 -5.09 -1.17 -8.26
C MET A 87 -4.74 -0.02 -7.30
N LEU A 88 -5.48 0.09 -6.19
CA LEU A 88 -5.21 1.10 -5.16
C LEU A 88 -3.86 0.86 -4.48
N ALA A 89 -3.53 -0.39 -4.15
CA ALA A 89 -2.24 -0.75 -3.56
C ALA A 89 -1.08 -0.44 -4.52
N ASP A 90 -1.25 -0.73 -5.81
CA ASP A 90 -0.24 -0.43 -6.84
C ASP A 90 -0.06 1.08 -7.02
N ALA A 91 -1.14 1.86 -7.04
CA ALA A 91 -1.08 3.31 -7.11
C ALA A 91 -0.35 3.92 -5.90
N ARG A 92 -0.65 3.45 -4.68
CA ARG A 92 0.06 3.88 -3.45
C ARG A 92 1.55 3.58 -3.52
N ARG A 93 1.91 2.39 -4.03
CA ARG A 93 3.32 2.00 -4.20
C ARG A 93 4.04 2.91 -5.18
N GLN A 94 3.41 3.23 -6.31
CA GLN A 94 3.96 4.17 -7.30
C GLN A 94 4.13 5.58 -6.72
N MET A 95 3.16 6.07 -5.95
CA MET A 95 3.26 7.37 -5.26
C MET A 95 4.41 7.40 -4.26
N SER A 96 4.59 6.33 -3.47
CA SER A 96 5.71 6.21 -2.53
C SER A 96 7.05 6.25 -3.26
N THR A 97 7.20 5.52 -4.36
CA THR A 97 8.40 5.52 -5.19
C THR A 97 8.68 6.91 -5.77
N ALA A 98 7.66 7.59 -6.29
CA ALA A 98 7.79 8.95 -6.81
C ALA A 98 8.23 9.95 -5.71
N ALA A 99 7.67 9.85 -4.51
CA ALA A 99 8.06 10.68 -3.37
C ALA A 99 9.53 10.45 -2.96
N GLN A 100 9.99 9.21 -2.95
CA GLN A 100 11.39 8.87 -2.68
C GLN A 100 12.32 9.43 -3.76
N CYS A 101 11.96 9.32 -5.04
CA CYS A 101 12.73 9.90 -6.14
C CYS A 101 12.83 11.43 -6.03
N GLN A 102 11.72 12.11 -5.70
CA GLN A 102 11.68 13.55 -5.49
C GLN A 102 12.58 13.98 -4.31
N HIS A 103 12.54 13.26 -3.21
CA HIS A 103 13.41 13.53 -2.05
C HIS A 103 14.88 13.41 -2.42
N ARG A 104 15.27 12.33 -3.10
CA ARG A 104 16.64 12.10 -3.56
C ARG A 104 17.13 13.17 -4.54
N ALA A 105 16.27 13.60 -5.47
CA ALA A 105 16.58 14.70 -6.38
C ALA A 105 16.84 16.02 -5.61
N SER A 106 16.03 16.32 -4.61
CA SER A 106 16.22 17.51 -3.76
C SER A 106 17.52 17.47 -2.97
N GLU A 107 17.91 16.32 -2.44
CA GLU A 107 19.20 16.13 -1.76
C GLU A 107 20.37 16.37 -2.70
N LEU A 108 20.31 15.82 -3.92
CA LEU A 108 21.34 16.03 -4.94
C LEU A 108 21.47 17.51 -5.32
N ILE A 109 20.38 18.22 -5.55
CA ILE A 109 20.38 19.65 -5.84
C ILE A 109 21.08 20.42 -4.72
N THR A 110 20.72 20.16 -3.47
CA THR A 110 21.35 20.79 -2.31
C THR A 110 22.86 20.50 -2.25
N GLN A 111 23.26 19.27 -2.55
CA GLN A 111 24.67 18.89 -2.59
C GLN A 111 25.44 19.63 -3.68
N TYR A 112 24.86 19.73 -4.89
CA TYR A 112 25.47 20.48 -5.98
C TYR A 112 25.56 21.98 -5.68
N GLU A 113 24.55 22.59 -5.10
CA GLU A 113 24.59 24.00 -4.69
C GLU A 113 25.70 24.28 -3.68
N ARG A 114 25.90 23.39 -2.69
CA ARG A 114 27.03 23.50 -1.74
C ARG A 114 28.37 23.39 -2.44
N GLY A 115 28.50 22.45 -3.38
CA GLY A 115 29.70 22.26 -4.19
C GLY A 115 30.05 23.50 -5.01
N VAL A 116 29.07 24.09 -5.68
CA VAL A 116 29.26 25.33 -6.46
C VAL A 116 29.69 26.48 -5.56
N ARG A 117 29.07 26.69 -4.40
CA ARG A 117 29.50 27.73 -3.45
C ARG A 117 30.92 27.53 -2.98
N ALA A 118 31.32 26.31 -2.64
CA ALA A 118 32.68 25.99 -2.22
C ALA A 118 33.71 26.32 -3.32
N ILE A 119 33.38 26.03 -4.61
CA ILE A 119 34.25 26.40 -5.74
C ILE A 119 34.35 27.90 -5.89
N ILE A 120 33.24 28.63 -5.80
CA ILE A 120 33.24 30.12 -5.86
C ILE A 120 34.11 30.70 -4.75
N ASP A 121 33.93 30.24 -3.52
CA ASP A 121 34.71 30.72 -2.38
C ASP A 121 36.20 30.44 -2.56
N SER A 122 36.57 29.27 -3.08
CA SER A 122 37.96 28.92 -3.40
C SER A 122 38.57 29.83 -4.47
N ILE A 123 37.81 30.14 -5.53
CA ILE A 123 38.25 31.03 -6.61
C ILE A 123 38.46 32.47 -6.05
N LEU A 124 37.50 32.97 -5.30
CA LEU A 124 37.59 34.33 -4.72
C LEU A 124 38.78 34.46 -3.76
N HIS A 125 39.02 33.43 -2.93
CA HIS A 125 40.19 33.42 -2.02
C HIS A 125 41.50 33.44 -2.82
N SER A 126 41.65 32.62 -3.86
CA SER A 126 42.87 32.60 -4.67
C SER A 126 43.12 33.91 -5.44
N LEU A 127 42.08 34.62 -5.84
CA LEU A 127 42.18 35.93 -6.48
C LEU A 127 42.64 37.02 -5.48
N THR A 128 42.11 36.98 -4.25
CA THR A 128 42.48 37.94 -3.20
C THR A 128 43.93 37.76 -2.78
N ASP A 129 44.41 36.55 -2.61
CA ASP A 129 45.82 36.24 -2.29
C ASP A 129 46.79 36.69 -3.38
N HIS A 130 46.35 36.65 -4.65
CA HIS A 130 47.14 37.11 -5.77
C HIS A 130 47.27 38.63 -5.83
N ASP A 131 46.21 39.36 -5.52
CA ASP A 131 46.20 40.81 -5.44
C ASP A 131 47.09 41.33 -4.28
N ASP A 132 47.09 40.65 -3.14
CA ASP A 132 47.95 40.99 -2.01
C ASP A 132 49.45 40.77 -2.31
N GLN A 133 49.79 39.77 -3.16
CA GLN A 133 51.15 39.52 -3.61
C GLN A 133 51.64 40.57 -4.65
N LEU A 134 50.74 41.15 -5.44
CA LEU A 134 51.08 42.22 -6.40
C LEU A 134 51.16 43.61 -5.74
N ALA A 135 50.53 43.83 -4.60
CA ALA A 135 50.54 45.08 -3.87
C ALA A 135 51.73 45.24 -2.89
N GLY A 136 52.50 44.19 -2.66
CA GLY A 136 53.70 44.14 -1.84
C GLY A 136 54.95 44.24 -2.70
#